data_42c1a26c87eb7b2719bb15dde81ec8ae
#
_entry.id   42c1a26c87eb7b2719bb15dde81ec8ae
#
_cell.length_a   1.000
_cell.length_b   1.000
_cell.length_c   1.000
_cell.angle_alpha   90.00
_cell.angle_beta   90.00
_cell.angle_gamma   90.00
#
_symmetry.space_group_name_H-M   'P 1'
#
loop_
_entity.id
_entity.type
_entity.pdbx_description
1 polymer ?
#
loop_
_entity_poly.entity_id
_entity_poly.type
_entity_poly.pdbx_seq_one_letter_code
_entity_poly.pdbx_strand_id
1 'polypeptide(L)'
;FGLISNITLVELTNVNSNLMLAFAEKAPGTFQHSLQVSNLATEAAKRIGAKVLLVRTGALYHDIGKMSNPDHFIENQTGFNPLQSMTNSEAAKIIISHVEEGEHIARKHHLPEVIVHFIRSHHGTSVTRYFYNSAINTAIAEGKTIADVHKEDYTYPGPKPSTKEAAILMMADAIEARSRTLNELTEQSIPDMVDQ
;
A
#
# COMPACT_ATOMS: atom_id res chain seq x y z
N PHE A 1 -13.19 19.23 -0.06
CA PHE A 1 -11.76 19.08 0.30
C PHE A 1 -11.28 20.42 0.85
N GLY A 2 -10.86 20.48 2.15
CA GLY A 2 -10.25 21.66 2.72
C GLY A 2 -8.96 22.02 1.96
N LEU A 3 -8.69 23.32 1.80
CA LEU A 3 -7.43 23.80 1.23
C LEU A 3 -6.30 23.43 2.21
N ILE A 4 -5.38 22.56 1.77
CA ILE A 4 -4.15 22.30 2.52
C ILE A 4 -3.06 23.23 2.03
N SER A 5 -2.33 23.86 2.96
CA SER A 5 -1.21 24.72 2.62
C SER A 5 0.05 23.91 2.30
N ASN A 6 0.94 24.48 1.48
CA ASN A 6 2.26 23.86 1.25
C ASN A 6 3.08 23.77 2.56
N ILE A 7 2.90 24.71 3.49
CA ILE A 7 3.58 24.67 4.80
C ILE A 7 3.18 23.42 5.57
N THR A 8 1.88 23.14 5.67
CA THR A 8 1.38 21.92 6.32
C THR A 8 1.93 20.65 5.66
N LEU A 9 1.99 20.61 4.31
CA LEU A 9 2.57 19.46 3.60
C LEU A 9 4.06 19.29 3.90
N VAL A 10 4.83 20.40 3.98
CA VAL A 10 6.26 20.36 4.35
C VAL A 10 6.42 19.82 5.77
N GLU A 11 5.62 20.28 6.73
CA GLU A 11 5.63 19.77 8.10
C GLU A 11 5.34 18.27 8.16
N LEU A 12 4.37 17.80 7.37
CA LEU A 12 4.02 16.38 7.29
C LEU A 12 5.10 15.52 6.60
N THR A 13 6.00 16.10 5.80
CA THR A 13 7.14 15.35 5.24
C THR A 13 8.30 15.20 6.22
N ASN A 14 8.21 15.76 7.43
CA ASN A 14 9.25 15.62 8.45
C ASN A 14 9.23 14.20 9.04
N VAL A 15 10.18 13.39 8.61
CA VAL A 15 10.35 11.99 9.07
C VAL A 15 10.75 11.89 10.55
N ASN A 16 11.13 12.99 11.18
CA ASN A 16 11.43 13.04 12.62
C ASN A 16 10.20 13.44 13.47
N SER A 17 9.02 13.56 12.88
CA SER A 17 7.79 13.76 13.64
C SER A 17 7.47 12.52 14.50
N ASN A 18 6.80 12.72 15.64
CA ASN A 18 6.49 11.63 16.56
C ASN A 18 5.77 10.46 15.89
N LEU A 19 4.86 10.75 14.95
CA LEU A 19 4.11 9.71 14.23
C LEU A 19 5.03 8.93 13.28
N MET A 20 5.91 9.61 12.54
CA MET A 20 6.83 8.97 11.61
C MET A 20 7.93 8.17 12.33
N LEU A 21 8.41 8.65 13.48
CA LEU A 21 9.31 7.88 14.33
C LEU A 21 8.65 6.62 14.88
N ALA A 22 7.41 6.72 15.36
CA ALA A 22 6.64 5.54 15.80
C ALA A 22 6.39 4.56 14.63
N PHE A 23 6.18 5.07 13.42
CA PHE A 23 6.04 4.24 12.22
C PHE A 23 7.33 3.50 11.88
N ALA A 24 8.46 4.21 11.89
CA ALA A 24 9.78 3.61 11.65
C ALA A 24 10.17 2.55 12.69
N GLU A 25 9.76 2.75 13.95
CA GLU A 25 10.02 1.80 15.05
C GLU A 25 9.15 0.55 14.95
N LYS A 26 7.84 0.71 14.72
CA LYS A 26 6.88 -0.40 14.73
C LYS A 26 6.88 -1.23 13.45
N ALA A 27 7.07 -0.60 12.30
CA ALA A 27 7.02 -1.24 10.99
C ALA A 27 8.18 -0.74 10.09
N PRO A 28 9.44 -1.08 10.45
CA PRO A 28 10.62 -0.52 9.80
C PRO A 28 10.70 -0.86 8.31
N GLY A 29 10.33 -2.05 7.91
CA GLY A 29 10.29 -2.47 6.50
C GLY A 29 9.27 -1.68 5.70
N THR A 30 8.06 -1.50 6.24
CA THR A 30 7.02 -0.67 5.61
C THR A 30 7.42 0.81 5.55
N PHE A 31 8.08 1.32 6.58
CA PHE A 31 8.60 2.69 6.56
C PHE A 31 9.61 2.89 5.44
N GLN A 32 10.56 1.96 5.25
CA GLN A 32 11.53 1.99 4.15
C GLN A 32 10.84 1.89 2.77
N HIS A 33 9.85 1.01 2.65
CA HIS A 33 8.99 0.92 1.47
C HIS A 33 8.34 2.28 1.16
N SER A 34 7.71 2.91 2.14
CA SER A 34 7.03 4.20 1.98
C SER A 34 7.98 5.31 1.53
N LEU A 35 9.24 5.31 1.98
CA LEU A 35 10.28 6.22 1.51
C LEU A 35 10.63 5.99 0.03
N GLN A 36 10.77 4.73 -0.39
CA GLN A 36 11.07 4.37 -1.78
C GLN A 36 9.93 4.73 -2.72
N VAL A 37 8.70 4.38 -2.35
CA VAL A 37 7.49 4.77 -3.10
C VAL A 37 7.37 6.29 -3.19
N SER A 38 7.64 7.01 -2.09
CA SER A 38 7.62 8.48 -2.06
C SER A 38 8.61 9.09 -3.03
N ASN A 39 9.82 8.53 -3.15
CA ASN A 39 10.83 9.01 -4.11
C ASN A 39 10.38 8.74 -5.55
N LEU A 40 9.94 7.51 -5.86
CA LEU A 40 9.47 7.12 -7.19
C LEU A 40 8.27 7.98 -7.63
N ALA A 41 7.26 8.08 -6.78
CA ALA A 41 6.05 8.86 -7.04
C ALA A 41 6.35 10.36 -7.21
N THR A 42 7.33 10.91 -6.46
CA THR A 42 7.80 12.29 -6.60
C THR A 42 8.37 12.56 -7.99
N GLU A 43 9.20 11.67 -8.51
CA GLU A 43 9.79 11.82 -9.84
C GLU A 43 8.73 11.71 -10.95
N ALA A 44 7.79 10.77 -10.81
CA ALA A 44 6.66 10.69 -11.73
C ALA A 44 5.80 11.95 -11.72
N ALA A 45 5.50 12.48 -10.52
CA ALA A 45 4.72 13.70 -10.34
C ALA A 45 5.36 14.93 -11.01
N LYS A 46 6.69 15.08 -10.89
CA LYS A 46 7.44 16.15 -11.57
C LYS A 46 7.28 16.09 -13.08
N ARG A 47 7.39 14.90 -13.68
CA ARG A 47 7.34 14.70 -15.13
C ARG A 47 5.99 15.03 -15.74
N ILE A 48 4.89 14.79 -15.02
CA ILE A 48 3.53 15.03 -15.54
C ILE A 48 2.86 16.29 -14.96
N GLY A 49 3.61 17.12 -14.26
CA GLY A 49 3.10 18.38 -13.70
C GLY A 49 2.00 18.18 -12.66
N ALA A 50 2.16 17.15 -11.80
CA ALA A 50 1.28 16.94 -10.65
C ALA A 50 1.80 17.71 -9.42
N LYS A 51 1.00 17.75 -8.35
CA LYS A 51 1.37 18.42 -7.09
C LYS A 51 2.40 17.58 -6.33
N VAL A 52 3.67 17.77 -6.65
CA VAL A 52 4.82 16.98 -6.18
C VAL A 52 4.82 16.79 -4.66
N LEU A 53 4.66 17.87 -3.90
CA LEU A 53 4.70 17.81 -2.44
C LEU A 53 3.52 17.01 -1.87
N LEU A 54 2.35 17.11 -2.49
CA LEU A 54 1.16 16.34 -2.09
C LEU A 54 1.36 14.85 -2.34
N VAL A 55 1.88 14.47 -3.52
CA VAL A 55 2.19 13.06 -3.85
C VAL A 55 3.22 12.51 -2.87
N ARG A 56 4.29 13.26 -2.62
CA ARG A 56 5.35 12.87 -1.68
C ARG A 56 4.78 12.60 -0.29
N THR A 57 3.96 13.53 0.22
CA THR A 57 3.34 13.38 1.55
C THR A 57 2.38 12.19 1.58
N GLY A 58 1.49 12.06 0.59
CA GLY A 58 0.58 10.92 0.49
C GLY A 58 1.30 9.58 0.50
N ALA A 59 2.41 9.48 -0.24
CA ALA A 59 3.22 8.27 -0.30
C ALA A 59 3.91 7.93 1.03
N LEU A 60 4.32 8.91 1.83
CA LEU A 60 4.90 8.65 3.15
C LEU A 60 3.92 8.01 4.13
N TYR A 61 2.62 8.28 4.00
CA TYR A 61 1.60 7.83 4.95
C TYR A 61 0.70 6.70 4.44
N HIS A 62 0.76 6.33 3.15
CA HIS A 62 -0.23 5.44 2.54
C HIS A 62 -0.39 4.11 3.29
N ASP A 63 0.68 3.58 3.79
CA ASP A 63 0.79 2.26 4.43
C ASP A 63 0.89 2.32 5.97
N ILE A 64 0.60 3.48 6.58
CA ILE A 64 0.76 3.67 8.03
C ILE A 64 -0.07 2.69 8.86
N GLY A 65 -1.14 2.14 8.31
CA GLY A 65 -2.00 1.16 8.99
C GLY A 65 -1.32 -0.18 9.26
N LYS A 66 -0.26 -0.51 8.52
CA LYS A 66 0.54 -1.71 8.77
C LYS A 66 1.23 -1.71 10.15
N MET A 67 1.32 -0.53 10.81
CA MET A 67 1.79 -0.43 12.20
C MET A 67 0.92 -1.22 13.20
N SER A 68 -0.33 -1.50 12.88
CA SER A 68 -1.24 -2.25 13.78
C SER A 68 -0.86 -3.72 13.87
N ASN A 69 -0.37 -4.31 12.77
CA ASN A 69 -0.01 -5.73 12.67
C ASN A 69 1.21 -5.92 11.75
N PRO A 70 2.39 -5.38 12.09
CA PRO A 70 3.53 -5.31 11.17
C PRO A 70 4.02 -6.68 10.70
N ASP A 71 4.01 -7.68 11.55
CA ASP A 71 4.53 -9.03 11.26
C ASP A 71 3.72 -9.78 10.18
N HIS A 72 2.51 -9.30 9.85
CA HIS A 72 1.71 -9.87 8.76
C HIS A 72 2.18 -9.41 7.37
N PHE A 73 3.04 -8.40 7.30
CA PHE A 73 3.55 -7.84 6.04
C PHE A 73 5.00 -8.27 5.82
N ILE A 74 5.24 -8.87 4.65
CA ILE A 74 6.49 -9.57 4.34
C ILE A 74 7.74 -8.69 4.52
N GLU A 75 7.62 -7.40 4.27
CA GLU A 75 8.71 -6.44 4.41
C GLU A 75 9.17 -6.21 5.86
N ASN A 76 8.35 -6.60 6.86
CA ASN A 76 8.67 -6.51 8.27
C ASN A 76 9.01 -7.88 8.90
N GLN A 77 8.82 -8.99 8.18
CA GLN A 77 9.03 -10.34 8.72
C GLN A 77 10.51 -10.66 8.92
N THR A 78 10.82 -11.30 10.05
CA THR A 78 12.17 -11.74 10.42
C THR A 78 12.26 -13.27 10.56
N GLY A 79 11.66 -14.01 9.62
CA GLY A 79 11.75 -15.47 9.56
C GLY A 79 10.49 -16.25 9.90
N PHE A 80 9.50 -15.65 10.54
CA PHE A 80 8.18 -16.24 10.79
C PHE A 80 7.10 -15.47 10.05
N ASN A 81 6.21 -16.19 9.36
CA ASN A 81 5.05 -15.60 8.68
C ASN A 81 3.76 -16.06 9.38
N PRO A 82 3.10 -15.16 10.16
CA PRO A 82 1.88 -15.50 10.88
C PRO A 82 0.72 -15.96 9.96
N LEU A 83 0.72 -15.51 8.70
CA LEU A 83 -0.34 -15.85 7.74
C LEU A 83 -0.32 -17.32 7.28
N GLN A 84 0.80 -18.04 7.48
CA GLN A 84 0.92 -19.45 7.05
C GLN A 84 -0.03 -20.39 7.78
N SER A 85 -0.46 -20.05 9.00
CA SER A 85 -1.39 -20.86 9.79
C SER A 85 -2.87 -20.49 9.57
N MET A 86 -3.15 -19.52 8.71
CA MET A 86 -4.49 -18.98 8.45
C MET A 86 -5.05 -19.49 7.12
N THR A 87 -6.37 -19.45 7.00
CA THR A 87 -7.02 -19.65 5.70
C THR A 87 -6.71 -18.45 4.78
N ASN A 88 -6.79 -18.66 3.45
CA ASN A 88 -6.54 -17.59 2.48
C ASN A 88 -7.48 -16.39 2.69
N SER A 89 -8.73 -16.62 3.09
CA SER A 89 -9.70 -15.55 3.35
C SER A 89 -9.34 -14.75 4.62
N GLU A 90 -8.94 -15.43 5.70
CA GLU A 90 -8.48 -14.74 6.92
C GLU A 90 -7.23 -13.91 6.66
N ALA A 91 -6.25 -14.47 5.96
CA ALA A 91 -5.03 -13.76 5.60
C ALA A 91 -5.32 -12.53 4.71
N ALA A 92 -6.20 -12.68 3.71
CA ALA A 92 -6.61 -11.55 2.86
C ALA A 92 -7.29 -10.44 3.65
N LYS A 93 -8.19 -10.77 4.59
CA LYS A 93 -8.87 -9.79 5.45
C LYS A 93 -7.88 -9.00 6.30
N ILE A 94 -6.87 -9.66 6.88
CA ILE A 94 -5.82 -8.98 7.64
C ILE A 94 -5.01 -8.05 6.74
N ILE A 95 -4.63 -8.50 5.56
CA ILE A 95 -3.90 -7.64 4.62
C ILE A 95 -4.76 -6.43 4.20
N ILE A 96 -6.03 -6.64 3.86
CA ILE A 96 -6.93 -5.56 3.44
C ILE A 96 -7.19 -4.56 4.58
N SER A 97 -7.26 -5.02 5.82
CA SER A 97 -7.60 -4.17 6.96
C SER A 97 -6.61 -3.02 7.24
N HIS A 98 -5.36 -3.10 6.70
CA HIS A 98 -4.40 -2.00 6.92
C HIS A 98 -4.89 -0.66 6.37
N VAL A 99 -5.77 -0.67 5.36
CA VAL A 99 -6.35 0.56 4.80
C VAL A 99 -7.26 1.24 5.82
N GLU A 100 -8.13 0.48 6.48
CA GLU A 100 -9.01 0.97 7.54
C GLU A 100 -8.22 1.38 8.79
N GLU A 101 -7.26 0.57 9.21
CA GLU A 101 -6.35 0.88 10.30
C GLU A 101 -5.55 2.15 10.03
N GLY A 102 -5.09 2.34 8.78
CA GLY A 102 -4.40 3.55 8.35
C GLY A 102 -5.29 4.79 8.42
N GLU A 103 -6.54 4.70 7.99
CA GLU A 103 -7.53 5.76 8.15
C GLU A 103 -7.74 6.10 9.63
N HIS A 104 -7.89 5.08 10.49
CA HIS A 104 -8.07 5.27 11.92
C HIS A 104 -6.87 6.01 12.55
N ILE A 105 -5.64 5.56 12.26
CA ILE A 105 -4.41 6.21 12.74
C ILE A 105 -4.33 7.65 12.23
N ALA A 106 -4.59 7.88 10.94
CA ALA A 106 -4.54 9.21 10.33
C ALA A 106 -5.52 10.18 11.01
N ARG A 107 -6.76 9.76 11.26
CA ARG A 107 -7.78 10.57 11.93
C ARG A 107 -7.41 10.84 13.39
N LYS A 108 -6.89 9.85 14.11
CA LYS A 108 -6.42 10.01 15.50
C LYS A 108 -5.29 11.04 15.60
N HIS A 109 -4.43 11.12 14.58
CA HIS A 109 -3.33 12.08 14.52
C HIS A 109 -3.65 13.36 13.75
N HIS A 110 -4.95 13.60 13.46
CA HIS A 110 -5.45 14.79 12.78
C HIS A 110 -4.79 15.07 11.42
N LEU A 111 -4.42 14.01 10.68
CA LEU A 111 -3.91 14.18 9.32
C LEU A 111 -5.00 14.79 8.42
N PRO A 112 -4.64 15.67 7.48
CA PRO A 112 -5.59 16.28 6.56
C PRO A 112 -6.35 15.23 5.73
N GLU A 113 -7.62 15.51 5.43
CA GLU A 113 -8.50 14.59 4.69
C GLU A 113 -7.93 14.16 3.33
N VAL A 114 -7.13 15.02 2.69
CA VAL A 114 -6.46 14.69 1.44
C VAL A 114 -5.42 13.56 1.64
N ILE A 115 -4.75 13.50 2.80
CA ILE A 115 -3.81 12.41 3.13
C ILE A 115 -4.58 11.14 3.48
N VAL A 116 -5.68 11.25 4.23
CA VAL A 116 -6.62 10.13 4.47
C VAL A 116 -7.11 9.54 3.14
N HIS A 117 -7.40 10.39 2.15
CA HIS A 117 -7.80 9.92 0.82
C HIS A 117 -6.71 9.08 0.13
N PHE A 118 -5.44 9.45 0.22
CA PHE A 118 -4.33 8.61 -0.28
C PHE A 118 -4.30 7.25 0.39
N ILE A 119 -4.41 7.20 1.72
CA ILE A 119 -4.44 5.96 2.51
C ILE A 119 -5.59 5.06 2.04
N ARG A 120 -6.79 5.60 1.86
CA ARG A 120 -7.97 4.84 1.46
C ARG A 120 -7.94 4.33 0.03
N SER A 121 -7.28 5.07 -0.87
CA SER A 121 -7.43 4.85 -2.32
C SER A 121 -6.22 4.20 -2.99
N HIS A 122 -5.09 3.99 -2.28
CA HIS A 122 -3.85 3.52 -2.91
C HIS A 122 -3.95 2.10 -3.49
N HIS A 123 -4.84 1.26 -2.99
CA HIS A 123 -5.16 -0.04 -3.59
C HIS A 123 -6.43 -0.03 -4.45
N GLY A 124 -7.21 1.04 -4.41
CA GLY A 124 -8.47 1.14 -5.14
C GLY A 124 -9.41 -0.03 -4.83
N THR A 125 -9.85 -0.73 -5.87
CA THR A 125 -10.65 -1.96 -5.80
C THR A 125 -9.87 -3.16 -6.35
N SER A 126 -8.55 -3.19 -6.14
CA SER A 126 -7.71 -4.30 -6.56
C SER A 126 -7.97 -5.56 -5.71
N VAL A 127 -7.50 -6.69 -6.20
CA VAL A 127 -7.65 -7.99 -5.53
C VAL A 127 -6.31 -8.38 -4.91
N THR A 128 -6.31 -8.94 -3.72
CA THR A 128 -5.16 -9.60 -3.09
C THR A 128 -4.87 -10.91 -3.84
N ARG A 129 -4.27 -10.78 -5.05
CA ARG A 129 -4.17 -11.86 -6.05
C ARG A 129 -3.54 -13.14 -5.51
N TYR A 130 -2.53 -13.02 -4.66
CA TYR A 130 -1.87 -14.20 -4.09
C TYR A 130 -2.87 -15.07 -3.32
N PHE A 131 -3.62 -14.49 -2.40
CA PHE A 131 -4.58 -15.23 -1.58
C PHE A 131 -5.78 -15.70 -2.39
N TYR A 132 -6.27 -14.89 -3.31
CA TYR A 132 -7.38 -15.26 -4.20
C TYR A 132 -7.02 -16.46 -5.09
N ASN A 133 -5.87 -16.43 -5.74
CA ASN A 133 -5.40 -17.54 -6.58
C ASN A 133 -5.12 -18.80 -5.75
N SER A 134 -4.54 -18.64 -4.56
CA SER A 134 -4.33 -19.74 -3.64
C SER A 134 -5.65 -20.38 -3.19
N ALA A 135 -6.67 -19.56 -2.89
CA ALA A 135 -8.00 -20.05 -2.54
C ALA A 135 -8.67 -20.80 -3.69
N ILE A 136 -8.55 -20.31 -4.93
CA ILE A 136 -9.02 -21.02 -6.13
C ILE A 136 -8.34 -22.38 -6.26
N ASN A 137 -7.03 -22.44 -6.14
CA ASN A 137 -6.28 -23.70 -6.24
C ASN A 137 -6.69 -24.70 -5.16
N THR A 138 -6.91 -24.23 -3.92
CA THR A 138 -7.40 -25.07 -2.83
C THR A 138 -8.82 -25.58 -3.12
N ALA A 139 -9.73 -24.72 -3.58
CA ALA A 139 -11.11 -25.11 -3.91
C ALA A 139 -11.14 -26.18 -5.03
N ILE A 140 -10.32 -26.00 -6.08
CA ILE A 140 -10.21 -26.98 -7.17
C ILE A 140 -9.67 -28.32 -6.64
N ALA A 141 -8.67 -28.32 -5.78
CA ALA A 141 -8.12 -29.53 -5.17
C ALA A 141 -9.14 -30.28 -4.30
N GLU A 142 -10.12 -29.56 -3.71
CA GLU A 142 -11.24 -30.10 -2.94
C GLU A 142 -12.43 -30.53 -3.83
N GLY A 143 -12.33 -30.44 -5.15
CA GLY A 143 -13.41 -30.78 -6.07
C GLY A 143 -14.51 -29.72 -6.20
N LYS A 144 -14.24 -28.51 -5.73
CA LYS A 144 -15.08 -27.31 -5.87
C LYS A 144 -14.78 -26.57 -7.17
N THR A 145 -15.54 -25.53 -7.46
CA THR A 145 -15.38 -24.67 -8.64
C THR A 145 -14.86 -23.28 -8.26
N ILE A 146 -14.38 -22.49 -9.24
CA ILE A 146 -13.98 -21.09 -9.03
C ILE A 146 -15.16 -20.25 -8.48
N ALA A 147 -16.40 -20.57 -8.84
CA ALA A 147 -17.59 -19.86 -8.39
C ALA A 147 -17.83 -20.01 -6.86
N ASP A 148 -17.24 -21.03 -6.24
CA ASP A 148 -17.33 -21.24 -4.78
C ASP A 148 -16.36 -20.35 -4.00
N VAL A 149 -15.48 -19.61 -4.68
CA VAL A 149 -14.55 -18.66 -4.08
C VAL A 149 -15.07 -17.23 -4.31
N HIS A 150 -15.56 -16.61 -3.25
CA HIS A 150 -16.11 -15.24 -3.32
C HIS A 150 -15.00 -14.22 -3.47
N LYS A 151 -14.86 -13.65 -4.67
CA LYS A 151 -13.81 -12.67 -5.01
C LYS A 151 -13.86 -11.42 -4.12
N GLU A 152 -15.02 -11.07 -3.64
CA GLU A 152 -15.28 -9.93 -2.76
C GLU A 152 -14.48 -10.02 -1.46
N ASP A 153 -14.29 -11.23 -0.92
CA ASP A 153 -13.49 -11.46 0.31
C ASP A 153 -12.00 -11.12 0.15
N TYR A 154 -11.55 -11.00 -1.09
CA TYR A 154 -10.15 -10.73 -1.47
C TYR A 154 -9.96 -9.36 -2.11
N THR A 155 -11.02 -8.54 -2.17
CA THR A 155 -11.04 -7.26 -2.90
C THR A 155 -11.00 -6.09 -1.93
N TYR A 156 -10.10 -5.13 -2.19
CA TYR A 156 -10.07 -3.89 -1.43
C TYR A 156 -11.37 -3.08 -1.63
N PRO A 157 -11.90 -2.47 -0.56
CA PRO A 157 -13.21 -1.81 -0.62
C PRO A 157 -13.21 -0.49 -1.42
N GLY A 158 -12.04 0.02 -1.77
CA GLY A 158 -11.91 1.32 -2.41
C GLY A 158 -11.84 2.50 -1.42
N PRO A 159 -12.05 3.71 -1.88
CA PRO A 159 -12.40 4.12 -3.26
C PRO A 159 -11.25 3.97 -4.26
N LYS A 160 -11.56 4.00 -5.56
CA LYS A 160 -10.53 4.13 -6.59
C LYS A 160 -9.87 5.52 -6.51
N PRO A 161 -8.59 5.67 -6.91
CA PRO A 161 -7.95 6.98 -7.02
C PRO A 161 -8.78 7.94 -7.85
N SER A 162 -9.12 9.10 -7.28
CA SER A 162 -9.96 10.10 -7.95
C SER A 162 -9.18 11.31 -8.47
N THR A 163 -7.88 11.34 -8.20
CA THR A 163 -6.97 12.41 -8.66
C THR A 163 -5.74 11.80 -9.33
N LYS A 164 -5.07 12.59 -10.17
CA LYS A 164 -3.80 12.15 -10.79
C LYS A 164 -2.72 11.87 -9.75
N GLU A 165 -2.71 12.63 -8.66
CA GLU A 165 -1.79 12.45 -7.54
C GLU A 165 -1.99 11.09 -6.86
N ALA A 166 -3.23 10.71 -6.57
CA ALA A 166 -3.55 9.40 -5.97
C ALA A 166 -3.28 8.23 -6.95
N ALA A 167 -3.54 8.44 -8.25
CA ALA A 167 -3.21 7.43 -9.26
C ALA A 167 -1.69 7.21 -9.41
N ILE A 168 -0.89 8.30 -9.35
CA ILE A 168 0.58 8.20 -9.33
C ILE A 168 1.05 7.34 -8.16
N LEU A 169 0.50 7.58 -6.96
CA LEU A 169 0.85 6.79 -5.79
C LEU A 169 0.53 5.31 -6.00
N MET A 170 -0.69 4.98 -6.41
CA MET A 170 -1.10 3.60 -6.65
C MET A 170 -0.19 2.87 -7.65
N MET A 171 0.22 3.55 -8.74
CA MET A 171 1.16 2.97 -9.70
C MET A 171 2.57 2.82 -9.12
N ALA A 172 3.06 3.82 -8.40
CA ALA A 172 4.40 3.78 -7.81
C ALA A 172 4.53 2.67 -6.75
N ASP A 173 3.49 2.49 -5.93
CA ASP A 173 3.40 1.42 -4.95
C ASP A 173 3.44 0.03 -5.62
N ALA A 174 2.59 -0.17 -6.64
CA ALA A 174 2.56 -1.42 -7.39
C ALA A 174 3.90 -1.74 -8.08
N ILE A 175 4.58 -0.74 -8.66
CA ILE A 175 5.88 -0.89 -9.30
C ILE A 175 6.97 -1.22 -8.26
N GLU A 176 7.01 -0.54 -7.12
CA GLU A 176 7.98 -0.81 -6.07
C GLU A 176 7.80 -2.22 -5.52
N ALA A 177 6.57 -2.61 -5.18
CA ALA A 177 6.26 -3.94 -4.68
C ALA A 177 6.63 -5.04 -5.71
N ARG A 178 6.36 -4.82 -7.00
CA ARG A 178 6.71 -5.76 -8.06
C ARG A 178 8.22 -5.83 -8.28
N SER A 179 8.95 -4.71 -8.17
CA SER A 179 10.40 -4.69 -8.35
C SER A 179 11.16 -5.61 -7.39
N ARG A 180 10.64 -5.79 -6.18
CA ARG A 180 11.19 -6.72 -5.16
C ARG A 180 11.10 -8.20 -5.56
N THR A 181 10.24 -8.53 -6.50
CA THR A 181 10.08 -9.92 -6.99
C THR A 181 10.98 -10.25 -8.17
N LEU A 182 11.73 -9.27 -8.69
CA LEU A 182 12.69 -9.49 -9.77
C LEU A 182 13.99 -10.08 -9.19
N ASN A 183 14.45 -11.18 -9.78
CA ASN A 183 15.72 -11.82 -9.40
C ASN A 183 16.94 -10.96 -9.83
N GLU A 184 16.80 -10.23 -10.95
CA GLU A 184 17.82 -9.33 -11.47
C GLU A 184 17.17 -8.04 -12.00
N LEU A 185 17.73 -6.89 -11.62
CA LEU A 185 17.35 -5.59 -12.16
C LEU A 185 18.25 -5.28 -13.37
N THR A 186 17.72 -5.52 -14.55
CA THR A 186 18.36 -5.17 -15.83
C THR A 186 17.60 -4.03 -16.50
N GLU A 187 18.23 -3.36 -17.47
CA GLU A 187 17.56 -2.32 -18.27
C GLU A 187 16.32 -2.86 -19.01
N GLN A 188 16.30 -4.15 -19.33
CA GLN A 188 15.17 -4.80 -20.01
C GLN A 188 14.09 -5.28 -19.02
N SER A 189 14.47 -5.78 -17.84
CA SER A 189 13.51 -6.33 -16.88
C SER A 189 12.56 -5.26 -16.30
N ILE A 190 12.97 -3.99 -16.29
CA ILE A 190 12.13 -2.88 -15.80
C ILE A 190 10.96 -2.57 -16.76
N PRO A 191 11.18 -2.33 -18.09
CA PRO A 191 10.07 -2.17 -19.03
C PRO A 191 9.14 -3.39 -19.04
N ASP A 192 9.67 -4.60 -19.13
CA ASP A 192 8.88 -5.83 -19.16
C ASP A 192 8.00 -6.00 -17.91
N MET A 193 8.45 -5.51 -16.76
CA MET A 193 7.69 -5.49 -15.52
C MET A 193 6.55 -4.47 -15.54
N VAL A 194 6.76 -3.30 -16.13
CA VAL A 194 5.77 -2.20 -16.17
C VAL A 194 4.64 -2.53 -17.15
N ASP A 195 4.92 -3.28 -18.23
CA ASP A 195 3.96 -3.65 -19.28
C ASP A 195 3.06 -4.84 -18.90
N GLN A 196 3.29 -5.52 -17.77
CA GLN A 196 2.50 -6.65 -17.23
C GLN A 196 1.42 -6.20 -16.24
#